data_31c187928ba0b58e1c1d7a0d3789e035
#
_entry.id   31c187928ba0b58e1c1d7a0d3789e035
#
_cell.length_a   1.000
_cell.length_b   1.000
_cell.length_c   1.000
_cell.angle_alpha   90.00
_cell.angle_beta   90.00
_cell.angle_gamma   90.00
#
_symmetry.space_group_name_H-M   'P 1'
#
loop_
_entity.id
_entity.type
_entity.pdbx_description
1 polymer ?
#
loop_
_entity_poly.entity_id
_entity_poly.type
_entity_poly.pdbx_seq_one_letter_code
_entity_poly.pdbx_strand_id
1 'polypeptide(L)'
;MRRQITYELPDFRKLLNRGEEKRVNDEVLLEKARIIEETLASFSAPGKVVEVNPGPVITQFGVEPDYLLTRSGKKQRVKVGSIARLDADLALALAAKSIRIEAPVPGKSMVGIEVPNDEVALVSLLDIMEAPEFTRIDSKLRIALGLAVDGTPVAADLTAMPHLLIAGTTGSGKSVCVNAIIACLLLQNTPDDLQFIMVDPKRVELTGYNGIPHLVAPVVVDLERIVGVLQWVQREMETRYHKFAAIGARNILDYNKKIGPDQRRMPYYVVVIDELADLMMLAPDETERLLARLAQMARATGIHLIISTQRPSVDIITGLIKANFPARIAFMVASSVDSRVILDQPGAEKLLGRGDMLFQSPEAAAPVRMQGVFVSDEEIARITGFWKAQLIQKGGPDALATTNRELAFGSVDRGMELPGRRRSSRPAAQQALWEDPELTGDDGMGEDELYDQAVELVRSLKKASISLLQRQLRIGYTRAARLIDRMEEDGIIGPPQEGSKPREVIKFD
;
A
#
# COMPACT_ATOMS: atom_id res chain seq x y z
N MET A 1 -34.76 16.05 -5.34
CA MET A 1 -34.41 14.70 -4.82
C MET A 1 -33.47 14.03 -5.80
N ARG A 2 -32.17 13.85 -5.48
CA ARG A 2 -31.25 13.05 -6.30
C ARG A 2 -31.64 11.59 -6.13
N ARG A 3 -31.82 10.86 -7.23
CA ARG A 3 -32.04 9.41 -7.20
C ARG A 3 -30.81 8.79 -6.54
N GLN A 4 -31.00 8.11 -5.43
CA GLN A 4 -29.96 7.33 -4.77
C GLN A 4 -29.61 6.16 -5.71
N ILE A 5 -28.40 6.13 -6.21
CA ILE A 5 -27.92 5.04 -7.08
C ILE A 5 -27.72 3.82 -6.18
N THR A 6 -28.51 2.77 -6.39
CA THR A 6 -28.29 1.48 -5.71
C THR A 6 -27.40 0.61 -6.55
N TYR A 7 -26.22 0.29 -6.05
CA TYR A 7 -25.25 -0.58 -6.72
C TYR A 7 -25.47 -2.06 -6.34
N GLU A 8 -25.17 -2.96 -7.27
CA GLU A 8 -25.22 -4.39 -7.07
C GLU A 8 -23.82 -4.97 -7.13
N LEU A 9 -23.52 -5.96 -6.27
CA LEU A 9 -22.23 -6.65 -6.30
C LEU A 9 -22.13 -7.51 -7.56
N PRO A 10 -20.94 -7.60 -8.18
CA PRO A 10 -20.72 -8.50 -9.28
C PRO A 10 -20.70 -9.97 -8.84
N ASP A 11 -21.14 -10.86 -9.72
CA ASP A 11 -20.83 -12.28 -9.58
C ASP A 11 -19.37 -12.52 -9.97
N PHE A 12 -18.50 -12.62 -8.96
CA PHE A 12 -17.05 -12.72 -9.17
C PHE A 12 -16.66 -13.98 -9.96
N ARG A 13 -17.48 -15.06 -9.92
CA ARG A 13 -17.24 -16.29 -10.71
C ARG A 13 -17.32 -16.05 -12.22
N LYS A 14 -18.04 -15.00 -12.65
CA LYS A 14 -18.13 -14.63 -14.08
C LYS A 14 -17.01 -13.68 -14.53
N LEU A 15 -16.36 -13.01 -13.57
CA LEU A 15 -15.33 -12.02 -13.86
C LEU A 15 -13.92 -12.56 -13.70
N LEU A 16 -13.73 -13.59 -12.88
CA LEU A 16 -12.45 -14.20 -12.60
C LEU A 16 -12.31 -15.57 -13.29
N ASN A 17 -11.06 -15.93 -13.59
CA ASN A 17 -10.70 -17.22 -14.15
C ASN A 17 -10.25 -18.19 -13.02
N ARG A 18 -10.47 -19.49 -13.20
CA ARG A 18 -9.91 -20.52 -12.31
C ARG A 18 -8.44 -20.73 -12.61
N GLY A 19 -7.68 -21.07 -11.56
CA GLY A 19 -6.31 -21.52 -11.71
C GLY A 19 -6.20 -22.89 -12.36
N GLU A 20 -5.03 -23.20 -12.89
CA GLU A 20 -4.72 -24.55 -13.37
C GLU A 20 -4.09 -25.35 -12.23
N GLU A 21 -4.70 -26.47 -11.85
CA GLU A 21 -4.09 -27.42 -10.94
C GLU A 21 -2.92 -28.12 -11.64
N LYS A 22 -1.70 -27.82 -11.22
CA LYS A 22 -0.52 -28.60 -11.62
C LYS A 22 -0.10 -29.46 -10.45
N ARG A 23 -0.10 -30.77 -10.64
CA ARG A 23 0.39 -31.73 -9.64
C ARG A 23 1.84 -32.07 -9.94
N VAL A 24 2.68 -31.96 -8.93
CA VAL A 24 4.08 -32.42 -9.02
C VAL A 24 4.06 -33.95 -9.03
N ASN A 25 4.88 -34.56 -9.92
CA ASN A 25 4.95 -36.01 -10.01
C ASN A 25 5.62 -36.62 -8.76
N ASP A 26 4.98 -37.60 -8.14
CA ASP A 26 5.44 -38.28 -6.93
C ASP A 26 6.83 -38.92 -7.10
N GLU A 27 7.18 -39.43 -8.29
CA GLU A 27 8.49 -40.00 -8.58
C GLU A 27 9.61 -38.92 -8.49
N VAL A 28 9.35 -37.72 -8.98
CA VAL A 28 10.27 -36.57 -8.90
C VAL A 28 10.46 -36.15 -7.45
N LEU A 29 9.39 -36.16 -6.65
CA LEU A 29 9.46 -35.83 -5.23
C LEU A 29 10.29 -36.82 -4.44
N LEU A 30 10.13 -38.11 -4.69
CA LEU A 30 10.94 -39.16 -4.06
C LEU A 30 12.40 -39.09 -4.44
N GLU A 31 12.72 -38.79 -5.70
CA GLU A 31 14.11 -38.62 -6.14
C GLU A 31 14.76 -37.40 -5.50
N LYS A 32 14.04 -36.25 -5.45
CA LYS A 32 14.55 -35.07 -4.76
C LYS A 32 14.78 -35.33 -3.25
N ALA A 33 13.89 -36.08 -2.60
CA ALA A 33 14.06 -36.47 -1.19
C ALA A 33 15.34 -37.31 -0.99
N ARG A 34 15.61 -38.28 -1.88
CA ARG A 34 16.83 -39.10 -1.85
C ARG A 34 18.09 -38.25 -2.03
N ILE A 35 18.12 -37.35 -3.01
CA ILE A 35 19.24 -36.44 -3.23
C ILE A 35 19.51 -35.57 -1.99
N ILE A 36 18.46 -35.09 -1.32
CA ILE A 36 18.61 -34.32 -0.07
C ILE A 36 19.28 -35.18 1.01
N GLU A 37 18.80 -36.39 1.27
CA GLU A 37 19.37 -37.26 2.30
C GLU A 37 20.82 -37.64 2.00
N GLU A 38 21.15 -38.00 0.76
CA GLU A 38 22.50 -38.34 0.32
C GLU A 38 23.46 -37.13 0.43
N THR A 39 22.99 -35.94 0.04
CA THR A 39 23.79 -34.72 0.15
C THR A 39 24.06 -34.37 1.61
N LEU A 40 23.05 -34.37 2.48
CA LEU A 40 23.21 -34.13 3.91
C LEU A 40 24.19 -35.13 4.55
N ALA A 41 24.12 -36.41 4.19
CA ALA A 41 25.02 -37.46 4.68
C ALA A 41 26.45 -37.22 4.23
N SER A 42 26.70 -36.83 2.98
CA SER A 42 28.03 -36.54 2.43
C SER A 42 28.76 -35.41 3.13
N PHE A 43 28.01 -34.40 3.60
CA PHE A 43 28.50 -33.24 4.37
C PHE A 43 28.51 -33.46 5.89
N SER A 44 28.42 -34.70 6.36
CA SER A 44 28.42 -35.03 7.79
C SER A 44 27.29 -34.36 8.60
N ALA A 45 26.19 -34.14 7.96
CA ALA A 45 24.96 -33.61 8.56
C ALA A 45 23.73 -34.50 8.26
N PRO A 46 23.79 -35.86 8.49
CA PRO A 46 22.74 -36.77 8.10
C PRO A 46 21.38 -36.33 8.68
N GLY A 47 20.34 -36.43 7.88
CA GLY A 47 18.96 -36.18 8.22
C GLY A 47 18.06 -37.05 7.36
N LYS A 48 16.85 -37.31 7.85
CA LYS A 48 15.85 -38.12 7.15
C LYS A 48 14.68 -37.26 6.74
N VAL A 49 14.24 -37.35 5.49
CA VAL A 49 13.01 -36.73 5.01
C VAL A 49 11.82 -37.49 5.58
N VAL A 50 11.02 -36.80 6.41
CA VAL A 50 9.85 -37.37 7.10
C VAL A 50 8.54 -36.84 6.58
N GLU A 51 8.58 -35.71 5.89
CA GLU A 51 7.39 -35.03 5.36
C GLU A 51 7.73 -34.37 4.02
N VAL A 52 6.82 -34.45 3.05
CA VAL A 52 6.94 -33.80 1.74
C VAL A 52 5.64 -33.04 1.49
N ASN A 53 5.72 -31.72 1.40
CA ASN A 53 4.61 -30.81 1.17
C ASN A 53 4.77 -30.15 -0.20
N PRO A 54 4.13 -30.65 -1.26
CA PRO A 54 4.16 -29.99 -2.56
C PRO A 54 3.26 -28.76 -2.55
N GLY A 55 3.87 -27.59 -2.74
CA GLY A 55 3.17 -26.31 -2.92
C GLY A 55 3.12 -25.89 -4.39
N PRO A 56 2.52 -24.71 -4.68
CA PRO A 56 2.33 -24.25 -6.06
C PRO A 56 3.65 -23.86 -6.78
N VAL A 57 4.65 -23.44 -6.06
CA VAL A 57 5.93 -22.93 -6.62
C VAL A 57 7.14 -23.66 -6.07
N ILE A 58 7.04 -24.12 -4.84
CA ILE A 58 8.09 -24.88 -4.16
C ILE A 58 7.51 -26.12 -3.52
N THR A 59 8.36 -27.12 -3.30
CA THR A 59 8.05 -28.26 -2.43
C THR A 59 8.89 -28.12 -1.16
N GLN A 60 8.27 -28.22 0.01
CA GLN A 60 8.96 -28.27 1.29
C GLN A 60 9.21 -29.71 1.72
N PHE A 61 10.48 -30.04 1.91
CA PHE A 61 10.92 -31.31 2.46
C PHE A 61 11.23 -31.13 3.93
N GLY A 62 10.44 -31.77 4.81
CA GLY A 62 10.65 -31.78 6.24
C GLY A 62 11.71 -32.79 6.63
N VAL A 63 12.84 -32.34 7.17
CA VAL A 63 13.99 -33.19 7.53
C VAL A 63 14.16 -33.25 9.03
N GLU A 64 14.17 -34.45 9.58
CA GLU A 64 14.60 -34.68 10.97
C GLU A 64 16.11 -34.91 11.02
N PRO A 65 16.87 -34.13 11.84
CA PRO A 65 18.29 -34.37 12.05
C PRO A 65 18.57 -35.73 12.69
N ASP A 66 19.43 -36.53 12.06
CA ASP A 66 19.82 -37.86 12.55
C ASP A 66 21.08 -37.76 13.42
N TYR A 67 21.66 -38.92 13.77
CA TYR A 67 22.83 -39.01 14.64
C TYR A 67 24.11 -39.30 13.85
N LEU A 68 25.17 -38.57 14.22
CA LEU A 68 26.54 -38.86 13.80
C LEU A 68 27.22 -39.75 14.83
N LEU A 69 27.98 -40.74 14.35
CA LEU A 69 28.92 -41.48 15.18
C LEU A 69 30.20 -40.65 15.29
N THR A 70 30.51 -40.17 16.49
CA THR A 70 31.80 -39.50 16.75
C THR A 70 32.96 -40.51 16.67
N ARG A 71 34.16 -40.00 16.49
CA ARG A 71 35.41 -40.85 16.52
C ARG A 71 35.54 -41.68 17.81
N SER A 72 34.85 -41.29 18.89
CA SER A 72 34.79 -42.00 20.17
C SER A 72 33.67 -43.04 20.25
N GLY A 73 32.93 -43.28 19.18
CA GLY A 73 31.81 -44.23 19.11
C GLY A 73 30.50 -43.69 19.78
N LYS A 74 30.47 -42.47 20.25
CA LYS A 74 29.24 -41.86 20.83
C LYS A 74 28.32 -41.32 19.72
N LYS A 75 27.04 -41.60 19.84
CA LYS A 75 25.98 -40.99 19.00
C LYS A 75 25.79 -39.53 19.40
N GLN A 76 25.96 -38.62 18.49
CA GLN A 76 25.72 -37.19 18.66
C GLN A 76 24.67 -36.75 17.63
N ARG A 77 23.58 -36.11 18.09
CA ARG A 77 22.55 -35.57 17.19
C ARG A 77 23.13 -34.44 16.34
N VAL A 78 22.82 -34.41 15.04
CA VAL A 78 23.22 -33.34 14.13
C VAL A 78 22.59 -32.02 14.59
N LYS A 79 23.41 -30.97 14.61
CA LYS A 79 22.91 -29.62 14.95
C LYS A 79 22.12 -29.05 13.78
N VAL A 80 20.96 -28.44 14.07
CA VAL A 80 20.13 -27.75 13.09
C VAL A 80 20.93 -26.76 12.24
N GLY A 81 21.82 -25.97 12.87
CA GLY A 81 22.69 -25.04 12.15
C GLY A 81 23.70 -25.66 11.20
N SER A 82 24.00 -26.97 11.32
CA SER A 82 24.83 -27.69 10.35
C SER A 82 24.08 -27.94 9.05
N ILE A 83 22.79 -28.29 9.13
CA ILE A 83 21.91 -28.45 7.96
C ILE A 83 21.63 -27.07 7.32
N ALA A 84 21.33 -26.06 8.14
CA ALA A 84 20.98 -24.72 7.66
C ALA A 84 22.08 -24.02 6.84
N ARG A 85 23.32 -24.47 6.92
CA ARG A 85 24.46 -23.91 6.16
C ARG A 85 24.68 -24.57 4.81
N LEU A 86 23.96 -25.64 4.51
CA LEU A 86 24.15 -26.44 3.28
C LEU A 86 23.20 -26.00 2.15
N ASP A 87 22.66 -24.79 2.23
CA ASP A 87 21.73 -24.26 1.22
C ASP A 87 22.35 -24.19 -0.18
N ALA A 88 23.62 -23.80 -0.29
CA ALA A 88 24.33 -23.76 -1.56
C ALA A 88 24.69 -25.17 -2.10
N ASP A 89 25.10 -26.08 -1.21
CA ASP A 89 25.46 -27.47 -1.60
C ASP A 89 24.24 -28.25 -2.05
N LEU A 90 23.10 -28.07 -1.33
CA LEU A 90 21.81 -28.66 -1.71
C LEU A 90 21.28 -28.05 -3.01
N ALA A 91 21.44 -26.75 -3.22
CA ALA A 91 21.03 -26.09 -4.46
C ALA A 91 21.80 -26.64 -5.66
N LEU A 92 23.13 -26.89 -5.50
CA LEU A 92 23.94 -27.50 -6.52
C LEU A 92 23.51 -28.96 -6.81
N ALA A 93 23.31 -29.75 -5.77
CA ALA A 93 22.95 -31.17 -5.91
C ALA A 93 21.58 -31.37 -6.57
N LEU A 94 20.63 -30.47 -6.29
CA LEU A 94 19.26 -30.49 -6.83
C LEU A 94 19.10 -29.70 -8.13
N ALA A 95 20.20 -29.15 -8.67
CA ALA A 95 20.20 -28.23 -9.83
C ALA A 95 19.19 -27.07 -9.69
N ALA A 96 18.95 -26.63 -8.44
CA ALA A 96 18.00 -25.58 -8.13
C ALA A 96 18.67 -24.20 -8.16
N LYS A 97 17.92 -23.17 -8.61
CA LYS A 97 18.40 -21.79 -8.66
C LYS A 97 18.75 -21.23 -7.28
N SER A 98 17.92 -21.55 -6.29
CA SER A 98 18.11 -21.19 -4.89
C SER A 98 17.32 -22.15 -4.01
N ILE A 99 17.81 -22.41 -2.80
CA ILE A 99 17.09 -23.18 -1.77
C ILE A 99 16.99 -22.30 -0.53
N ARG A 100 15.83 -22.31 0.12
CA ARG A 100 15.65 -21.71 1.45
C ARG A 100 15.56 -22.86 2.47
N ILE A 101 16.26 -22.70 3.58
CA ILE A 101 16.18 -23.63 4.71
C ILE A 101 15.54 -22.91 5.88
N GLU A 102 14.40 -23.42 6.31
CA GLU A 102 13.67 -22.92 7.48
C GLU A 102 14.00 -23.83 8.69
N ALA A 103 14.64 -23.28 9.70
CA ALA A 103 15.22 -24.09 10.76
C ALA A 103 15.05 -23.45 12.15
N PRO A 104 14.10 -23.93 12.97
CA PRO A 104 13.11 -24.97 12.71
C PRO A 104 11.88 -24.49 11.93
N VAL A 105 11.10 -25.40 11.38
CA VAL A 105 9.75 -25.09 10.87
C VAL A 105 8.86 -24.72 12.07
N PRO A 106 8.12 -23.60 12.03
CA PRO A 106 7.26 -23.17 13.13
C PRO A 106 6.25 -24.27 13.55
N GLY A 107 6.26 -24.57 14.85
CA GLY A 107 5.36 -25.60 15.40
C GLY A 107 5.75 -27.06 15.14
N LYS A 108 6.86 -27.33 14.44
CA LYS A 108 7.34 -28.68 14.10
C LYS A 108 8.79 -28.90 14.56
N SER A 109 9.14 -30.13 14.93
CA SER A 109 10.49 -30.50 15.36
C SER A 109 11.39 -30.93 14.19
N MET A 110 11.30 -30.26 13.05
CA MET A 110 12.03 -30.56 11.83
C MET A 110 12.59 -29.31 11.16
N VAL A 111 13.50 -29.52 10.22
CA VAL A 111 14.06 -28.51 9.33
C VAL A 111 13.34 -28.57 8.00
N GLY A 112 12.78 -27.48 7.52
CA GLY A 112 12.14 -27.38 6.21
C GLY A 112 13.17 -27.01 5.14
N ILE A 113 13.34 -27.85 4.12
CA ILE A 113 14.15 -27.54 2.93
C ILE A 113 13.18 -27.25 1.79
N GLU A 114 13.13 -26.00 1.35
CA GLU A 114 12.23 -25.52 0.33
C GLU A 114 12.93 -25.53 -1.04
N VAL A 115 12.50 -26.44 -1.89
CA VAL A 115 13.06 -26.70 -3.22
C VAL A 115 12.09 -26.18 -4.29
N PRO A 116 12.54 -25.37 -5.25
CA PRO A 116 11.71 -24.93 -6.37
C PRO A 116 11.13 -26.11 -7.17
N ASN A 117 9.88 -25.96 -7.58
CA ASN A 117 9.26 -26.87 -8.52
C ASN A 117 9.72 -26.57 -9.94
N ASP A 118 9.84 -27.59 -10.78
CA ASP A 118 10.21 -27.42 -12.18
C ASP A 118 9.08 -26.71 -12.96
N GLU A 119 7.82 -26.97 -12.58
CA GLU A 119 6.65 -26.28 -13.08
C GLU A 119 5.96 -25.50 -11.96
N VAL A 120 5.64 -24.24 -12.22
CA VAL A 120 4.96 -23.34 -11.28
C VAL A 120 3.48 -23.34 -11.57
N ALA A 121 2.65 -23.60 -10.56
CA ALA A 121 1.21 -23.45 -10.66
C ALA A 121 0.81 -21.99 -10.39
N LEU A 122 -0.16 -21.51 -11.17
CA LEU A 122 -0.70 -20.15 -11.02
C LEU A 122 -1.84 -20.21 -9.97
N VAL A 123 -1.71 -19.41 -8.92
CA VAL A 123 -2.74 -19.30 -7.87
C VAL A 123 -3.75 -18.25 -8.28
N SER A 124 -4.99 -18.65 -8.60
CA SER A 124 -6.02 -17.70 -9.03
C SER A 124 -6.66 -16.98 -7.85
N LEU A 125 -7.09 -15.74 -8.08
CA LEU A 125 -7.86 -14.98 -7.08
C LEU A 125 -9.19 -15.69 -6.77
N LEU A 126 -9.83 -16.29 -7.78
CA LEU A 126 -11.10 -17.00 -7.63
C LEU A 126 -10.99 -18.16 -6.63
N ASP A 127 -9.95 -18.99 -6.76
CA ASP A 127 -9.80 -20.18 -5.93
C ASP A 127 -9.61 -19.82 -4.45
N ILE A 128 -8.87 -18.75 -4.17
CA ILE A 128 -8.71 -18.29 -2.77
C ILE A 128 -10.00 -17.63 -2.24
N MET A 129 -10.73 -16.87 -3.07
CA MET A 129 -12.01 -16.28 -2.65
C MET A 129 -13.11 -17.33 -2.37
N GLU A 130 -13.06 -18.48 -3.01
CA GLU A 130 -13.98 -19.60 -2.75
C GLU A 130 -13.54 -20.45 -1.55
N ALA A 131 -12.30 -20.35 -1.10
CA ALA A 131 -11.76 -21.15 -0.01
C ALA A 131 -12.45 -20.87 1.34
N PRO A 132 -12.57 -21.89 2.21
CA PRO A 132 -13.13 -21.72 3.55
C PRO A 132 -12.41 -20.70 4.40
N GLU A 133 -11.07 -20.59 4.28
CA GLU A 133 -10.22 -19.67 5.02
C GLU A 133 -10.60 -18.22 4.72
N PHE A 134 -10.98 -17.92 3.48
CA PHE A 134 -11.44 -16.60 3.07
C PHE A 134 -12.90 -16.35 3.49
N THR A 135 -13.78 -17.33 3.26
CA THR A 135 -15.22 -17.16 3.50
C THR A 135 -15.59 -17.08 4.99
N ARG A 136 -14.78 -17.65 5.89
CA ARG A 136 -14.94 -17.56 7.35
C ARG A 136 -14.65 -16.19 7.93
N ILE A 137 -13.91 -15.34 7.21
CA ILE A 137 -13.61 -13.98 7.68
C ILE A 137 -14.86 -13.12 7.51
N ASP A 138 -15.51 -12.75 8.62
CA ASP A 138 -16.67 -11.84 8.62
C ASP A 138 -16.21 -10.38 8.61
N SER A 139 -15.68 -9.93 7.47
CA SER A 139 -15.22 -8.55 7.27
C SER A 139 -15.49 -8.09 5.84
N LYS A 140 -15.86 -6.82 5.70
CA LYS A 140 -15.96 -6.15 4.39
C LYS A 140 -14.59 -5.95 3.72
N LEU A 141 -13.51 -5.91 4.52
CA LEU A 141 -12.16 -5.66 4.04
C LEU A 141 -11.26 -6.90 4.11
N ARG A 142 -11.86 -8.10 3.98
CA ARG A 142 -11.09 -9.33 3.81
C ARG A 142 -10.42 -9.35 2.44
N ILE A 143 -9.18 -9.84 2.41
CA ILE A 143 -8.36 -9.92 1.20
C ILE A 143 -7.80 -11.33 1.02
N ALA A 144 -7.78 -11.79 -0.22
CA ALA A 144 -7.14 -13.04 -0.62
C ALA A 144 -5.66 -12.76 -0.87
N LEU A 145 -4.76 -13.48 -0.19
CA LEU A 145 -3.32 -13.28 -0.31
C LEU A 145 -2.66 -14.34 -1.20
N GLY A 146 -2.95 -15.62 -1.02
CA GLY A 146 -2.32 -16.66 -1.80
C GLY A 146 -2.44 -18.07 -1.20
N LEU A 147 -1.54 -18.96 -1.60
CA LEU A 147 -1.36 -20.29 -1.03
C LEU A 147 -0.03 -20.37 -0.26
N ALA A 148 -0.08 -20.84 0.97
CA ALA A 148 1.11 -21.16 1.75
C ALA A 148 1.89 -22.34 1.11
N VAL A 149 3.08 -22.62 1.64
CA VAL A 149 3.96 -23.67 1.15
C VAL A 149 3.32 -25.07 1.18
N ASP A 150 2.46 -25.30 2.14
CA ASP A 150 1.70 -26.57 2.32
C ASP A 150 0.41 -26.64 1.49
N GLY A 151 0.15 -25.66 0.63
CA GLY A 151 -1.07 -25.55 -0.16
C GLY A 151 -2.27 -24.97 0.57
N THR A 152 -2.12 -24.52 1.82
CA THR A 152 -3.21 -23.92 2.59
C THR A 152 -3.53 -22.52 2.04
N PRO A 153 -4.80 -22.18 1.75
CA PRO A 153 -5.21 -20.85 1.35
C PRO A 153 -4.99 -19.83 2.48
N VAL A 154 -4.44 -18.67 2.14
CA VAL A 154 -4.17 -17.59 3.09
C VAL A 154 -5.00 -16.36 2.73
N ALA A 155 -5.80 -15.94 3.67
CA ALA A 155 -6.60 -14.72 3.61
C ALA A 155 -6.35 -13.87 4.85
N ALA A 156 -6.59 -12.57 4.74
CA ALA A 156 -6.41 -11.63 5.84
C ALA A 156 -7.52 -10.57 5.87
N ASP A 157 -7.62 -9.86 6.99
CA ASP A 157 -8.57 -8.76 7.17
C ASP A 157 -7.82 -7.45 7.41
N LEU A 158 -8.02 -6.46 6.53
CA LEU A 158 -7.43 -5.13 6.68
C LEU A 158 -7.93 -4.40 7.94
N THR A 159 -9.08 -4.77 8.50
CA THR A 159 -9.54 -4.17 9.76
C THR A 159 -8.73 -4.67 10.96
N ALA A 160 -8.24 -5.92 10.89
CA ALA A 160 -7.36 -6.52 11.90
C ALA A 160 -5.90 -6.04 11.73
N MET A 161 -5.43 -5.93 10.48
CA MET A 161 -4.12 -5.39 10.12
C MET A 161 -4.27 -4.06 9.35
N PRO A 162 -4.55 -2.96 10.03
CA PRO A 162 -5.13 -1.75 9.44
C PRO A 162 -4.29 -1.10 8.34
N HIS A 163 -2.99 -1.36 8.31
CA HIS A 163 -2.07 -0.77 7.36
C HIS A 163 -1.09 -1.83 6.89
N LEU A 164 -0.90 -1.90 5.58
CA LEU A 164 -0.10 -2.91 4.91
C LEU A 164 1.05 -2.26 4.13
N LEU A 165 2.27 -2.72 4.38
CA LEU A 165 3.46 -2.37 3.61
C LEU A 165 3.79 -3.51 2.65
N ILE A 166 3.99 -3.20 1.36
CA ILE A 166 4.35 -4.17 0.33
C ILE A 166 5.65 -3.71 -0.34
N ALA A 167 6.69 -4.52 -0.30
CA ALA A 167 7.96 -4.15 -0.92
C ALA A 167 8.59 -5.30 -1.72
N GLY A 168 9.35 -4.95 -2.76
CA GLY A 168 10.06 -5.90 -3.61
C GLY A 168 10.54 -5.28 -4.91
N THR A 169 11.51 -5.92 -5.57
CA THR A 169 12.08 -5.43 -6.83
C THR A 169 11.07 -5.49 -8.00
N THR A 170 11.38 -4.80 -9.08
CA THR A 170 10.59 -4.85 -10.32
C THR A 170 10.49 -6.30 -10.83
N GLY A 171 9.29 -6.71 -11.24
CA GLY A 171 9.02 -8.07 -11.73
C GLY A 171 8.90 -9.14 -10.64
N SER A 172 8.98 -8.77 -9.35
CA SER A 172 8.84 -9.72 -8.23
C SER A 172 7.40 -10.16 -7.97
N GLY A 173 6.38 -9.39 -8.43
CA GLY A 173 4.96 -9.64 -8.21
C GLY A 173 4.24 -8.57 -7.37
N LYS A 174 4.95 -7.51 -6.95
CA LYS A 174 4.40 -6.41 -6.13
C LYS A 174 3.13 -5.80 -6.71
N SER A 175 3.16 -5.35 -7.96
CA SER A 175 2.01 -4.69 -8.62
C SER A 175 0.84 -5.65 -8.80
N VAL A 176 1.10 -6.91 -9.12
CA VAL A 176 0.05 -7.94 -9.22
C VAL A 176 -0.64 -8.14 -7.86
N CYS A 177 0.11 -8.18 -6.76
CA CYS A 177 -0.44 -8.30 -5.42
C CYS A 177 -1.32 -7.08 -5.06
N VAL A 178 -0.87 -5.86 -5.34
CA VAL A 178 -1.66 -4.63 -5.11
C VAL A 178 -2.95 -4.68 -5.91
N ASN A 179 -2.88 -5.02 -7.19
CA ASN A 179 -4.04 -5.15 -8.07
C ASN A 179 -4.98 -6.29 -7.60
N ALA A 180 -4.45 -7.41 -7.14
CA ALA A 180 -5.25 -8.52 -6.60
C ALA A 180 -6.02 -8.10 -5.34
N ILE A 181 -5.40 -7.34 -4.44
CA ILE A 181 -6.06 -6.79 -3.25
C ILE A 181 -7.18 -5.83 -3.66
N ILE A 182 -6.93 -4.90 -4.59
CA ILE A 182 -7.94 -3.96 -5.09
C ILE A 182 -9.10 -4.71 -5.75
N ALA A 183 -8.81 -5.66 -6.64
CA ALA A 183 -9.81 -6.49 -7.32
C ALA A 183 -10.65 -7.26 -6.31
N CYS A 184 -10.02 -7.92 -5.33
CA CYS A 184 -10.71 -8.64 -4.27
C CYS A 184 -11.68 -7.75 -3.50
N LEU A 185 -11.26 -6.53 -3.14
CA LEU A 185 -12.10 -5.56 -2.43
C LEU A 185 -13.24 -5.03 -3.29
N LEU A 186 -13.01 -4.76 -4.59
CA LEU A 186 -14.03 -4.31 -5.53
C LEU A 186 -15.12 -5.37 -5.78
N LEU A 187 -14.76 -6.65 -5.71
CA LEU A 187 -15.71 -7.76 -5.92
C LEU A 187 -16.65 -7.99 -4.74
N GLN A 188 -16.36 -7.43 -3.56
CA GLN A 188 -17.10 -7.67 -2.32
C GLN A 188 -17.80 -6.43 -1.76
N ASN A 189 -17.49 -5.24 -2.27
CA ASN A 189 -17.98 -3.99 -1.73
C ASN A 189 -18.62 -3.12 -2.79
N THR A 190 -19.71 -2.47 -2.43
CA THR A 190 -20.30 -1.39 -3.21
C THR A 190 -19.60 -0.06 -2.91
N PRO A 191 -19.76 0.98 -3.75
CA PRO A 191 -19.24 2.32 -3.46
C PRO A 191 -19.76 2.96 -2.17
N ASP A 192 -20.89 2.46 -1.64
CA ASP A 192 -21.45 2.90 -0.36
C ASP A 192 -20.76 2.22 0.85
N ASP A 193 -20.14 1.08 0.63
CA ASP A 193 -19.38 0.34 1.65
C ASP A 193 -17.89 0.74 1.67
N LEU A 194 -17.30 0.95 0.47
CA LEU A 194 -15.85 1.15 0.30
C LEU A 194 -15.56 2.17 -0.79
N GLN A 195 -14.64 3.07 -0.50
CA GLN A 195 -14.07 4.01 -1.47
C GLN A 195 -12.54 3.96 -1.46
N PHE A 196 -11.95 4.24 -2.63
CA PHE A 196 -10.50 4.26 -2.81
C PHE A 196 -9.97 5.66 -3.05
N ILE A 197 -8.77 5.90 -2.54
CA ILE A 197 -7.89 7.01 -2.89
C ILE A 197 -6.62 6.37 -3.42
N MET A 198 -6.33 6.56 -4.69
CA MET A 198 -5.23 5.89 -5.37
C MET A 198 -4.17 6.89 -5.83
N VAL A 199 -2.90 6.57 -5.56
CA VAL A 199 -1.72 7.38 -5.88
C VAL A 199 -0.77 6.54 -6.72
N ASP A 200 -0.54 6.98 -7.96
CA ASP A 200 0.33 6.31 -8.95
C ASP A 200 1.19 7.33 -9.70
N PRO A 201 2.34 7.74 -9.13
CA PRO A 201 3.22 8.73 -9.76
C PRO A 201 3.75 8.29 -11.13
N LYS A 202 3.87 6.98 -11.33
CA LYS A 202 4.40 6.38 -12.57
C LYS A 202 3.36 6.28 -13.70
N ARG A 203 2.07 6.44 -13.39
CA ARG A 203 0.93 6.35 -14.33
C ARG A 203 0.80 4.99 -15.03
N VAL A 204 1.21 3.91 -14.40
CA VAL A 204 1.27 2.58 -15.04
C VAL A 204 0.29 1.59 -14.42
N GLU A 205 0.26 1.51 -13.10
CA GLU A 205 -0.36 0.39 -12.39
C GLU A 205 -1.84 0.63 -12.02
N LEU A 206 -2.19 1.86 -11.61
CA LEU A 206 -3.50 2.15 -11.04
C LEU A 206 -4.42 3.00 -11.92
N THR A 207 -3.90 3.63 -12.97
CA THR A 207 -4.68 4.52 -13.86
C THR A 207 -5.83 3.80 -14.58
N GLY A 208 -5.77 2.48 -14.76
CA GLY A 208 -6.84 1.64 -15.33
C GLY A 208 -8.14 1.66 -14.51
N TYR A 209 -8.06 1.99 -13.21
CA TYR A 209 -9.23 2.10 -12.34
C TYR A 209 -9.99 3.42 -12.48
N ASN A 210 -9.46 4.42 -13.20
CA ASN A 210 -10.16 5.68 -13.42
C ASN A 210 -11.58 5.46 -13.99
N GLY A 211 -12.56 6.15 -13.40
CA GLY A 211 -13.96 6.09 -13.82
C GLY A 211 -14.81 5.04 -13.09
N ILE A 212 -14.25 4.25 -12.17
CA ILE A 212 -15.10 3.41 -11.29
C ILE A 212 -15.75 4.26 -10.18
N PRO A 213 -16.98 3.93 -9.75
CA PRO A 213 -17.69 4.72 -8.74
C PRO A 213 -17.10 4.64 -7.34
N HIS A 214 -16.15 3.75 -7.09
CA HIS A 214 -15.45 3.62 -5.82
C HIS A 214 -14.34 4.65 -5.61
N LEU A 215 -13.91 5.38 -6.64
CA LEU A 215 -12.88 6.40 -6.48
C LEU A 215 -13.44 7.68 -5.89
N VAL A 216 -12.82 8.18 -4.82
CA VAL A 216 -13.10 9.50 -4.23
C VAL A 216 -12.72 10.61 -5.20
N ALA A 217 -11.60 10.43 -5.91
CA ALA A 217 -11.08 11.30 -6.95
C ALA A 217 -10.37 10.46 -8.02
N PRO A 218 -10.09 10.99 -9.22
CA PRO A 218 -9.22 10.32 -10.18
C PRO A 218 -7.90 9.94 -9.54
N VAL A 219 -7.27 8.86 -10.06
CA VAL A 219 -5.96 8.42 -9.59
C VAL A 219 -4.97 9.59 -9.63
N VAL A 220 -4.33 9.86 -8.51
CA VAL A 220 -3.41 10.98 -8.35
C VAL A 220 -2.06 10.60 -8.91
N VAL A 221 -1.61 11.34 -9.90
CA VAL A 221 -0.39 11.06 -10.64
C VAL A 221 0.67 12.15 -10.48
N ASP A 222 0.27 13.34 -10.04
CA ASP A 222 1.15 14.49 -9.88
C ASP A 222 1.75 14.50 -8.48
N LEU A 223 3.07 14.40 -8.40
CA LEU A 223 3.82 14.30 -7.13
C LEU A 223 3.52 15.45 -6.17
N GLU A 224 3.44 16.69 -6.69
CA GLU A 224 3.17 17.89 -5.90
C GLU A 224 1.81 17.86 -5.18
N ARG A 225 0.85 17.12 -5.73
CA ARG A 225 -0.51 16.99 -5.18
C ARG A 225 -0.64 15.89 -4.13
N ILE A 226 0.31 14.94 -4.09
CA ILE A 226 0.19 13.76 -3.23
C ILE A 226 0.21 14.12 -1.75
N VAL A 227 1.06 15.06 -1.34
CA VAL A 227 1.12 15.54 0.04
C VAL A 227 -0.23 16.16 0.43
N GLY A 228 -0.83 16.97 -0.45
CA GLY A 228 -2.17 17.52 -0.25
C GLY A 228 -3.26 16.45 -0.10
N VAL A 229 -3.14 15.34 -0.83
CA VAL A 229 -4.05 14.19 -0.66
C VAL A 229 -3.93 13.57 0.72
N LEU A 230 -2.71 13.34 1.21
CA LEU A 230 -2.49 12.80 2.56
C LEU A 230 -3.00 13.74 3.65
N GLN A 231 -2.82 15.05 3.48
CA GLN A 231 -3.38 16.07 4.37
C GLN A 231 -4.91 16.05 4.35
N TRP A 232 -5.52 15.87 3.17
CA TRP A 232 -6.97 15.71 3.05
C TRP A 232 -7.45 14.45 3.76
N VAL A 233 -6.78 13.32 3.60
CA VAL A 233 -7.09 12.07 4.33
C VAL A 233 -7.02 12.28 5.84
N GLN A 234 -6.02 13.01 6.32
CA GLN A 234 -5.89 13.34 7.75
C GLN A 234 -7.08 14.18 8.24
N ARG A 235 -7.51 15.19 7.49
CA ARG A 235 -8.69 16.00 7.83
C ARG A 235 -9.98 15.19 7.81
N GLU A 236 -10.16 14.32 6.83
CA GLU A 236 -11.31 13.41 6.82
C GLU A 236 -11.32 12.50 8.05
N MET A 237 -10.16 11.98 8.45
CA MET A 237 -10.02 11.21 9.69
C MET A 237 -10.47 12.02 10.91
N GLU A 238 -10.03 13.26 11.05
CA GLU A 238 -10.41 14.16 12.15
C GLU A 238 -11.91 14.49 12.10
N THR A 239 -12.44 14.74 10.91
CA THR A 239 -13.89 14.96 10.69
C THR A 239 -14.71 13.74 11.12
N ARG A 240 -14.26 12.52 10.84
CA ARG A 240 -14.91 11.28 11.27
C ARG A 240 -14.90 11.16 12.79
N TYR A 241 -13.79 11.50 13.46
CA TYR A 241 -13.74 11.53 14.93
C TYR A 241 -14.73 12.52 15.53
N HIS A 242 -14.87 13.72 14.97
CA HIS A 242 -15.90 14.67 15.40
C HIS A 242 -17.32 14.12 15.23
N LYS A 243 -17.62 13.48 14.09
CA LYS A 243 -18.92 12.83 13.88
C LYS A 243 -19.15 11.68 14.87
N PHE A 244 -18.13 10.90 15.22
CA PHE A 244 -18.24 9.84 16.22
C PHE A 244 -18.52 10.41 17.60
N ALA A 245 -17.81 11.45 18.00
CA ALA A 245 -18.01 12.11 19.29
C ALA A 245 -19.44 12.67 19.43
N ALA A 246 -20.01 13.26 18.36
CA ALA A 246 -21.35 13.83 18.36
C ALA A 246 -22.46 12.83 18.71
N ILE A 247 -22.28 11.54 18.39
CA ILE A 247 -23.28 10.48 18.67
C ILE A 247 -22.76 9.43 19.69
N GLY A 248 -21.59 9.67 20.30
CA GLY A 248 -20.98 8.74 21.22
C GLY A 248 -20.52 7.41 20.59
N ALA A 249 -20.17 7.39 19.31
CA ALA A 249 -19.65 6.22 18.63
C ALA A 249 -18.15 6.05 18.89
N ARG A 250 -17.67 4.78 18.94
CA ARG A 250 -16.27 4.45 19.21
C ARG A 250 -15.46 4.23 17.93
N ASN A 251 -16.11 3.80 16.86
CA ASN A 251 -15.51 3.48 15.58
C ASN A 251 -16.57 3.52 14.47
N ILE A 252 -16.14 3.32 13.22
CA ILE A 252 -16.99 3.36 12.04
C ILE A 252 -18.16 2.36 12.10
N LEU A 253 -17.94 1.14 12.62
CA LEU A 253 -19.00 0.14 12.75
C LEU A 253 -20.08 0.57 13.75
N ASP A 254 -19.65 1.09 14.91
CA ASP A 254 -20.55 1.61 15.94
C ASP A 254 -21.30 2.85 15.44
N TYR A 255 -20.60 3.74 14.72
CA TYR A 255 -21.22 4.89 14.05
C TYR A 255 -22.31 4.46 13.07
N ASN A 256 -21.99 3.54 12.14
CA ASN A 256 -22.91 3.05 11.13
C ASN A 256 -24.10 2.26 11.71
N LYS A 257 -24.00 1.74 12.93
CA LYS A 257 -25.12 1.12 13.66
C LYS A 257 -26.03 2.15 14.35
N LYS A 258 -25.46 3.28 14.79
CA LYS A 258 -26.17 4.32 15.56
C LYS A 258 -26.85 5.37 14.69
N ILE A 259 -26.39 5.57 13.46
CA ILE A 259 -27.07 6.51 12.53
C ILE A 259 -28.45 5.97 12.14
N GLY A 260 -29.41 6.90 11.93
CA GLY A 260 -30.75 6.54 11.50
C GLY A 260 -30.80 5.93 10.10
N PRO A 261 -31.88 5.21 9.76
CA PRO A 261 -32.05 4.55 8.47
C PRO A 261 -32.02 5.50 7.28
N ASP A 262 -32.35 6.77 7.48
CA ASP A 262 -32.39 7.82 6.45
C ASP A 262 -30.99 8.46 6.23
N GLN A 263 -30.02 8.16 7.08
CA GLN A 263 -28.69 8.71 6.95
C GLN A 263 -27.77 7.75 6.16
N ARG A 264 -26.95 8.33 5.28
CA ARG A 264 -25.97 7.55 4.50
C ARG A 264 -24.89 6.98 5.41
N ARG A 265 -24.66 5.68 5.30
CA ARG A 265 -23.55 5.00 5.99
C ARG A 265 -22.21 5.63 5.59
N MET A 266 -21.29 5.67 6.53
CA MET A 266 -19.93 6.11 6.29
C MET A 266 -19.15 4.94 5.64
N PRO A 267 -18.59 5.13 4.43
CA PRO A 267 -17.81 4.08 3.77
C PRO A 267 -16.43 3.94 4.43
N TYR A 268 -15.84 2.75 4.31
CA TYR A 268 -14.42 2.57 4.51
C TYR A 268 -13.63 3.29 3.43
N TYR A 269 -12.45 3.81 3.78
CA TYR A 269 -11.50 4.34 2.81
C TYR A 269 -10.26 3.47 2.77
N VAL A 270 -9.83 3.08 1.56
CA VAL A 270 -8.53 2.42 1.33
C VAL A 270 -7.68 3.35 0.50
N VAL A 271 -6.59 3.82 1.09
CA VAL A 271 -5.59 4.66 0.43
C VAL A 271 -4.50 3.74 -0.10
N VAL A 272 -4.31 3.74 -1.41
CA VAL A 272 -3.29 2.91 -2.08
C VAL A 272 -2.20 3.81 -2.66
N ILE A 273 -0.96 3.57 -2.26
CA ILE A 273 0.22 4.28 -2.77
C ILE A 273 1.13 3.26 -3.46
N ASP A 274 1.27 3.36 -4.79
CA ASP A 274 2.06 2.39 -5.57
C ASP A 274 3.56 2.53 -5.36
N GLU A 275 4.09 3.75 -5.19
CA GLU A 275 5.51 3.95 -4.98
C GLU A 275 5.79 4.98 -3.88
N LEU A 276 6.06 4.49 -2.67
CA LEU A 276 6.40 5.34 -1.54
C LEU A 276 7.72 6.10 -1.74
N ALA A 277 8.68 5.51 -2.47
CA ALA A 277 9.98 6.13 -2.68
C ALA A 277 9.88 7.50 -3.34
N ASP A 278 8.96 7.69 -4.29
CA ASP A 278 8.80 8.95 -5.00
C ASP A 278 8.32 10.07 -4.05
N LEU A 279 7.48 9.75 -3.09
CA LEU A 279 7.01 10.68 -2.05
C LEU A 279 8.13 11.03 -1.06
N MET A 280 8.87 10.01 -0.61
CA MET A 280 9.98 10.18 0.33
C MET A 280 11.15 10.96 -0.28
N MET A 281 11.31 10.93 -1.60
CA MET A 281 12.31 11.74 -2.31
C MET A 281 11.88 13.20 -2.47
N LEU A 282 10.57 13.47 -2.57
CA LEU A 282 10.03 14.83 -2.75
C LEU A 282 9.94 15.59 -1.43
N ALA A 283 9.31 14.98 -0.42
CA ALA A 283 9.01 15.60 0.87
C ALA A 283 9.08 14.55 2.00
N PRO A 284 10.30 14.11 2.39
CA PRO A 284 10.47 12.99 3.32
C PRO A 284 9.83 13.25 4.67
N ASP A 285 10.17 14.35 5.34
CA ASP A 285 9.72 14.68 6.69
C ASP A 285 8.20 14.83 6.80
N GLU A 286 7.58 15.44 5.79
CA GLU A 286 6.14 15.66 5.77
C GLU A 286 5.38 14.36 5.46
N THR A 287 5.85 13.60 4.48
CA THR A 287 5.28 12.30 4.12
C THR A 287 5.35 11.32 5.28
N GLU A 288 6.51 11.17 5.89
CA GLU A 288 6.71 10.28 7.04
C GLU A 288 5.79 10.65 8.21
N ARG A 289 5.73 11.94 8.55
CA ARG A 289 4.87 12.44 9.63
C ARG A 289 3.38 12.18 9.36
N LEU A 290 2.90 12.46 8.13
CA LEU A 290 1.51 12.24 7.74
C LEU A 290 1.14 10.76 7.77
N LEU A 291 1.98 9.89 7.18
CA LEU A 291 1.75 8.45 7.17
C LEU A 291 1.76 7.86 8.58
N ALA A 292 2.71 8.27 9.42
CA ALA A 292 2.76 7.83 10.83
C ALA A 292 1.51 8.26 11.60
N ARG A 293 1.08 9.52 11.46
CA ARG A 293 -0.14 10.05 12.11
C ARG A 293 -1.39 9.29 11.67
N LEU A 294 -1.53 9.07 10.36
CA LEU A 294 -2.64 8.29 9.81
C LEU A 294 -2.61 6.86 10.33
N ALA A 295 -1.46 6.18 10.26
CA ALA A 295 -1.35 4.80 10.69
C ALA A 295 -1.62 4.60 12.18
N GLN A 296 -1.31 5.58 13.03
CA GLN A 296 -1.62 5.54 14.47
C GLN A 296 -3.11 5.70 14.79
N MET A 297 -3.84 6.49 14.01
CA MET A 297 -5.19 6.92 14.38
C MET A 297 -6.30 6.49 13.43
N ALA A 298 -6.00 6.16 12.19
CA ALA A 298 -7.02 5.99 11.15
C ALA A 298 -7.84 4.69 11.29
N ARG A 299 -7.35 3.67 11.99
CA ARG A 299 -8.01 2.36 12.16
C ARG A 299 -9.47 2.50 12.63
N ALA A 300 -9.72 3.25 13.70
CA ALA A 300 -11.05 3.40 14.26
C ALA A 300 -12.01 4.14 13.31
N THR A 301 -11.48 5.02 12.47
CA THR A 301 -12.26 5.81 11.51
C THR A 301 -12.59 5.05 10.21
N GLY A 302 -12.07 3.82 10.06
CA GLY A 302 -12.26 3.00 8.86
C GLY A 302 -11.45 3.49 7.66
N ILE A 303 -10.29 4.08 7.90
CA ILE A 303 -9.34 4.49 6.88
C ILE A 303 -8.12 3.58 6.97
N HIS A 304 -7.78 2.90 5.87
CA HIS A 304 -6.72 1.91 5.80
C HIS A 304 -5.71 2.30 4.73
N LEU A 305 -4.42 2.03 4.97
CA LEU A 305 -3.33 2.39 4.07
C LEU A 305 -2.71 1.11 3.50
N ILE A 306 -2.54 1.06 2.20
CA ILE A 306 -1.73 0.07 1.49
C ILE A 306 -0.62 0.86 0.81
N ILE A 307 0.59 0.76 1.34
CA ILE A 307 1.75 1.45 0.76
C ILE A 307 2.69 0.43 0.14
N SER A 308 3.18 0.74 -1.04
CA SER A 308 4.12 -0.14 -1.71
C SER A 308 5.36 0.60 -2.21
N THR A 309 6.47 -0.14 -2.38
CA THR A 309 7.71 0.41 -2.92
C THR A 309 8.55 -0.65 -3.62
N GLN A 310 9.23 -0.24 -4.69
CA GLN A 310 10.24 -1.04 -5.38
C GLN A 310 11.66 -0.77 -4.87
N ARG A 311 11.83 0.18 -3.94
CA ARG A 311 13.11 0.60 -3.37
C ARG A 311 13.13 0.39 -1.86
N PRO A 312 13.41 -0.84 -1.39
CA PRO A 312 13.41 -1.15 0.04
C PRO A 312 14.71 -0.68 0.73
N SER A 313 14.97 0.63 0.74
CA SER A 313 16.08 1.24 1.48
C SER A 313 15.63 1.80 2.82
N VAL A 314 16.57 2.01 3.74
CA VAL A 314 16.29 2.55 5.08
C VAL A 314 15.76 3.99 5.04
N ASP A 315 16.08 4.74 4.00
CA ASP A 315 15.60 6.11 3.79
C ASP A 315 14.13 6.14 3.33
N ILE A 316 13.62 5.04 2.78
CA ILE A 316 12.24 4.91 2.32
C ILE A 316 11.39 4.17 3.36
N ILE A 317 11.87 3.02 3.84
CA ILE A 317 11.21 2.23 4.88
C ILE A 317 11.90 2.51 6.20
N THR A 318 11.62 3.68 6.76
CA THR A 318 12.22 4.15 8.01
C THR A 318 11.72 3.36 9.23
N GLY A 319 12.40 3.55 10.37
CA GLY A 319 11.95 2.97 11.63
C GLY A 319 10.54 3.40 12.04
N LEU A 320 10.16 4.66 11.73
CA LEU A 320 8.83 5.20 12.04
C LEU A 320 7.74 4.56 11.15
N ILE A 321 8.02 4.37 9.86
CA ILE A 321 7.12 3.63 8.95
C ILE A 321 6.95 2.20 9.45
N LYS A 322 8.03 1.48 9.74
CA LYS A 322 7.97 0.09 10.23
C LYS A 322 7.18 -0.06 11.53
N ALA A 323 7.32 0.87 12.46
CA ALA A 323 6.60 0.84 13.73
C ALA A 323 5.08 0.98 13.56
N ASN A 324 4.64 1.65 12.51
CA ASN A 324 3.23 1.94 12.24
C ASN A 324 2.60 1.04 11.15
N PHE A 325 3.41 0.25 10.43
CA PHE A 325 2.99 -0.74 9.45
C PHE A 325 3.47 -2.13 9.86
N PRO A 326 2.81 -2.76 10.84
CA PRO A 326 3.23 -4.06 11.34
C PRO A 326 2.92 -5.22 10.39
N ALA A 327 1.89 -5.09 9.53
CA ALA A 327 1.62 -6.05 8.47
C ALA A 327 2.51 -5.74 7.26
N ARG A 328 3.30 -6.73 6.83
CA ARG A 328 4.29 -6.52 5.76
C ARG A 328 4.31 -7.69 4.80
N ILE A 329 4.43 -7.37 3.52
CA ILE A 329 4.68 -8.34 2.45
C ILE A 329 6.02 -7.99 1.80
N ALA A 330 6.95 -8.94 1.81
CA ALA A 330 8.19 -8.85 1.08
C ALA A 330 8.17 -9.81 -0.11
N PHE A 331 8.25 -9.27 -1.29
CA PHE A 331 8.61 -10.00 -2.50
C PHE A 331 10.11 -10.14 -2.63
N MET A 332 10.58 -10.81 -3.70
CA MET A 332 11.99 -10.98 -3.98
C MET A 332 12.73 -9.63 -3.97
N VAL A 333 13.86 -9.61 -3.28
CA VAL A 333 14.80 -8.49 -3.20
C VAL A 333 16.21 -8.89 -3.59
N ALA A 334 17.09 -7.92 -3.83
CA ALA A 334 18.44 -8.17 -4.30
C ALA A 334 19.38 -8.71 -3.21
N SER A 335 19.16 -8.33 -1.96
CA SER A 335 20.07 -8.65 -0.86
C SER A 335 19.35 -8.97 0.45
N SER A 336 20.05 -9.67 1.35
CA SER A 336 19.57 -9.91 2.72
C SER A 336 19.47 -8.62 3.55
N VAL A 337 20.15 -7.56 3.15
CA VAL A 337 20.04 -6.23 3.77
C VAL A 337 18.66 -5.65 3.46
N ASP A 338 18.22 -5.70 2.19
CA ASP A 338 16.91 -5.23 1.77
C ASP A 338 15.79 -6.03 2.46
N SER A 339 15.97 -7.36 2.60
CA SER A 339 15.03 -8.19 3.36
C SER A 339 14.90 -7.72 4.81
N ARG A 340 16.01 -7.39 5.49
CA ARG A 340 15.97 -6.85 6.85
C ARG A 340 15.35 -5.46 6.94
N VAL A 341 15.49 -4.65 5.91
CA VAL A 341 14.80 -3.35 5.86
C VAL A 341 13.29 -3.53 5.89
N ILE A 342 12.76 -4.54 5.18
CA ILE A 342 11.32 -4.80 5.12
C ILE A 342 10.83 -5.58 6.35
N LEU A 343 11.45 -6.73 6.63
CA LEU A 343 10.94 -7.75 7.56
C LEU A 343 11.68 -7.83 8.89
N ASP A 344 12.73 -7.02 9.09
CA ASP A 344 13.68 -7.10 10.22
C ASP A 344 14.48 -8.43 10.25
N GLN A 345 14.37 -9.28 9.22
CA GLN A 345 15.06 -10.57 9.09
C GLN A 345 15.39 -10.89 7.63
N PRO A 346 16.39 -11.76 7.37
CA PRO A 346 16.70 -12.20 6.03
C PRO A 346 15.66 -13.20 5.51
N GLY A 347 15.68 -13.47 4.20
CA GLY A 347 14.89 -14.51 3.55
C GLY A 347 14.21 -14.09 2.26
N ALA A 348 13.87 -12.80 2.10
CA ALA A 348 13.24 -12.33 0.86
C ALA A 348 14.20 -12.35 -0.35
N GLU A 349 15.52 -12.37 -0.12
CA GLU A 349 16.54 -12.56 -1.16
C GLU A 349 16.57 -13.98 -1.73
N LYS A 350 15.95 -14.94 -1.04
CA LYS A 350 15.86 -16.34 -1.47
C LYS A 350 14.56 -16.65 -2.24
N LEU A 351 13.68 -15.67 -2.38
CA LEU A 351 12.42 -15.81 -3.12
C LEU A 351 12.67 -15.92 -4.63
N LEU A 352 11.73 -16.57 -5.32
CA LEU A 352 11.86 -16.89 -6.74
C LEU A 352 11.33 -15.80 -7.68
N GLY A 353 10.67 -14.78 -7.13
CA GLY A 353 9.95 -13.77 -7.90
C GLY A 353 8.58 -14.26 -8.39
N ARG A 354 7.93 -13.52 -9.30
CA ARG A 354 6.64 -13.88 -9.91
C ARG A 354 5.53 -14.19 -8.89
N GLY A 355 5.48 -13.45 -7.79
CA GLY A 355 4.46 -13.62 -6.76
C GLY A 355 4.86 -14.48 -5.56
N ASP A 356 6.05 -15.08 -5.56
CA ASP A 356 6.62 -15.73 -4.38
C ASP A 356 6.97 -14.65 -3.34
N MET A 357 6.39 -14.74 -2.15
CA MET A 357 6.46 -13.69 -1.14
C MET A 357 6.57 -14.23 0.29
N LEU A 358 7.01 -13.38 1.18
CA LEU A 358 6.97 -13.55 2.63
C LEU A 358 5.94 -12.58 3.22
N PHE A 359 4.95 -13.09 3.93
CA PHE A 359 3.94 -12.31 4.62
C PHE A 359 4.17 -12.34 6.13
N GLN A 360 4.37 -11.17 6.72
CA GLN A 360 4.45 -10.94 8.16
C GLN A 360 3.13 -10.37 8.65
N SER A 361 2.34 -11.20 9.32
CA SER A 361 1.16 -10.74 10.06
C SER A 361 1.60 -10.01 11.34
N PRO A 362 0.84 -9.00 11.84
CA PRO A 362 1.14 -8.33 13.10
C PRO A 362 1.21 -9.28 14.31
N GLU A 363 0.51 -10.38 14.27
CA GLU A 363 0.41 -11.35 15.36
C GLU A 363 1.42 -12.50 15.24
N ALA A 364 2.03 -12.67 14.07
CA ALA A 364 2.93 -13.78 13.82
C ALA A 364 4.37 -13.47 14.26
N ALA A 365 5.02 -14.43 14.92
CA ALA A 365 6.41 -14.31 15.35
C ALA A 365 7.41 -14.36 14.18
N ALA A 366 7.02 -14.99 13.05
CA ALA A 366 7.84 -15.11 11.85
C ALA A 366 6.98 -14.97 10.59
N PRO A 367 7.53 -14.48 9.47
CA PRO A 367 6.79 -14.41 8.22
C PRO A 367 6.53 -15.80 7.64
N VAL A 368 5.39 -15.92 6.98
CA VAL A 368 4.98 -17.12 6.26
C VAL A 368 5.31 -16.94 4.78
N ARG A 369 5.98 -17.95 4.18
CA ARG A 369 6.19 -17.99 2.73
C ARG A 369 4.92 -18.46 2.03
N MET A 370 4.56 -17.77 0.96
CA MET A 370 3.41 -18.14 0.15
C MET A 370 3.57 -17.69 -1.30
N GLN A 371 2.83 -18.32 -2.18
CA GLN A 371 2.62 -17.85 -3.54
C GLN A 371 1.42 -16.93 -3.57
N GLY A 372 1.64 -15.68 -3.95
CA GLY A 372 0.59 -14.68 -4.08
C GLY A 372 -0.41 -15.01 -5.18
N VAL A 373 -1.66 -14.57 -4.98
CA VAL A 373 -2.70 -14.68 -6.02
C VAL A 373 -2.32 -13.87 -7.25
N PHE A 374 -2.70 -14.39 -8.39
CA PHE A 374 -2.59 -13.73 -9.68
C PHE A 374 -3.96 -13.23 -10.13
N VAL A 375 -3.98 -12.04 -10.67
CA VAL A 375 -5.10 -11.45 -11.41
C VAL A 375 -4.55 -10.85 -12.70
N SER A 376 -5.18 -11.19 -13.83
CA SER A 376 -4.76 -10.68 -15.13
C SER A 376 -5.32 -9.29 -15.43
N ASP A 377 -4.70 -8.58 -16.36
CA ASP A 377 -5.18 -7.27 -16.84
C ASP A 377 -6.59 -7.38 -17.45
N GLU A 378 -6.90 -8.52 -18.08
CA GLU A 378 -8.22 -8.79 -18.63
C GLU A 378 -9.29 -8.93 -17.53
N GLU A 379 -8.96 -9.59 -16.41
CA GLU A 379 -9.85 -9.71 -15.25
C GLU A 379 -10.09 -8.35 -14.61
N ILE A 380 -9.04 -7.55 -14.44
CA ILE A 380 -9.13 -6.16 -13.95
C ILE A 380 -10.02 -5.33 -14.88
N ALA A 381 -9.84 -5.46 -16.19
CA ALA A 381 -10.67 -4.77 -17.17
C ALA A 381 -12.15 -5.19 -17.10
N ARG A 382 -12.45 -6.49 -16.89
CA ARG A 382 -13.83 -6.97 -16.68
C ARG A 382 -14.45 -6.39 -15.42
N ILE A 383 -13.70 -6.36 -14.30
CA ILE A 383 -14.16 -5.80 -13.01
C ILE A 383 -14.42 -4.30 -13.12
N THR A 384 -13.48 -3.55 -13.67
CA THR A 384 -13.62 -2.09 -13.84
C THR A 384 -14.73 -1.76 -14.84
N GLY A 385 -14.85 -2.53 -15.93
CA GLY A 385 -15.92 -2.41 -16.91
C GLY A 385 -17.30 -2.63 -16.31
N PHE A 386 -17.48 -3.63 -15.45
CA PHE A 386 -18.73 -3.88 -14.73
C PHE A 386 -19.17 -2.67 -13.91
N TRP A 387 -18.26 -2.08 -13.13
CA TRP A 387 -18.57 -0.92 -12.29
C TRP A 387 -18.85 0.35 -13.09
N LYS A 388 -18.08 0.58 -14.16
CA LYS A 388 -18.31 1.70 -15.11
C LYS A 388 -19.68 1.57 -15.80
N ALA A 389 -20.05 0.37 -16.24
CA ALA A 389 -21.34 0.11 -16.85
C ALA A 389 -22.52 0.40 -15.90
N GLN A 390 -22.44 -0.04 -14.65
CA GLN A 390 -23.47 0.28 -13.64
C GLN A 390 -23.60 1.78 -13.40
N LEU A 391 -22.49 2.50 -13.33
CA LEU A 391 -22.48 3.94 -13.15
C LEU A 391 -23.19 4.65 -14.29
N ILE A 392 -22.93 4.27 -15.54
CA ILE A 392 -23.57 4.83 -16.75
C ILE A 392 -25.06 4.51 -16.77
N GLN A 393 -25.44 3.25 -16.54
CA GLN A 393 -26.83 2.81 -16.57
C GLN A 393 -27.71 3.50 -15.52
N LYS A 394 -27.19 3.70 -14.31
CA LYS A 394 -27.94 4.23 -13.17
C LYS A 394 -27.79 5.75 -13.02
N GLY A 395 -26.69 6.32 -13.49
CA GLY A 395 -26.35 7.75 -13.33
C GLY A 395 -26.48 8.59 -14.60
N GLY A 396 -26.67 7.97 -15.77
CA GLY A 396 -26.70 8.63 -17.08
C GLY A 396 -25.28 8.90 -17.67
N PRO A 397 -25.20 9.37 -18.94
CA PRO A 397 -23.94 9.57 -19.65
C PRO A 397 -22.97 10.54 -18.96
N ASP A 398 -23.50 11.53 -18.25
CA ASP A 398 -22.70 12.54 -17.52
C ASP A 398 -22.22 12.05 -16.15
N ALA A 399 -22.64 10.86 -15.69
CA ALA A 399 -22.31 10.36 -14.36
C ALA A 399 -20.80 10.12 -14.17
N LEU A 400 -20.08 9.72 -15.24
CA LEU A 400 -18.62 9.59 -15.22
C LEU A 400 -17.92 10.94 -14.98
N ALA A 401 -18.47 12.01 -15.52
CA ALA A 401 -17.92 13.36 -15.35
C ALA A 401 -18.29 13.96 -13.99
N THR A 402 -19.46 13.59 -13.46
CA THR A 402 -20.03 14.14 -12.21
C THR A 402 -19.54 13.39 -10.96
N THR A 403 -19.33 12.08 -11.05
CA THR A 403 -18.94 11.24 -9.89
C THR A 403 -17.58 11.66 -9.34
N ASN A 404 -16.65 12.03 -10.21
CA ASN A 404 -15.35 12.57 -9.79
C ASN A 404 -15.42 13.99 -9.21
N ARG A 405 -16.55 14.70 -9.40
CA ARG A 405 -16.75 16.09 -8.98
C ARG A 405 -17.58 16.23 -7.71
N GLU A 406 -18.53 15.32 -7.45
CA GLU A 406 -19.54 15.47 -6.38
C GLU A 406 -19.25 14.64 -5.12
N LEU A 407 -18.54 13.52 -5.23
CA LEU A 407 -18.08 12.77 -4.06
C LEU A 407 -16.96 13.52 -3.31
N ALA A 408 -16.29 14.43 -4.01
CA ALA A 408 -15.25 15.30 -3.47
C ALA A 408 -15.77 16.46 -2.62
N PHE A 409 -17.04 16.87 -2.82
CA PHE A 409 -17.64 17.98 -2.10
C PHE A 409 -18.85 17.47 -1.29
N GLY A 410 -18.59 17.11 -0.03
CA GLY A 410 -19.64 17.00 0.98
C GLY A 410 -20.45 18.29 0.96
N SER A 411 -21.79 18.17 0.87
CA SER A 411 -22.74 19.26 0.82
C SER A 411 -22.41 20.35 1.87
N VAL A 412 -21.76 21.42 1.44
CA VAL A 412 -21.82 22.69 2.16
C VAL A 412 -23.17 23.30 1.84
N ASP A 413 -23.90 23.53 2.88
CA ASP A 413 -25.23 24.12 2.90
C ASP A 413 -25.30 25.39 2.03
N ARG A 414 -26.13 25.37 0.97
CA ARG A 414 -26.34 26.53 0.10
C ARG A 414 -27.37 27.46 0.72
N GLY A 415 -26.88 28.36 1.55
CA GLY A 415 -27.63 29.55 1.91
C GLY A 415 -26.85 30.78 1.49
N MET A 416 -27.07 31.26 0.27
CA MET A 416 -27.11 32.67 -0.16
C MET A 416 -26.77 32.79 -1.65
N GLU A 417 -27.82 33.06 -2.42
CA GLU A 417 -27.66 33.54 -3.80
C GLU A 417 -27.27 35.02 -3.80
N LEU A 418 -26.21 35.36 -4.54
CA LEU A 418 -25.94 36.72 -4.99
C LEU A 418 -25.99 36.80 -6.52
N PRO A 419 -26.62 37.79 -7.13
CA PRO A 419 -26.87 37.84 -8.57
C PRO A 419 -25.73 38.52 -9.32
N GLY A 420 -25.37 37.92 -10.47
CA GLY A 420 -24.79 38.61 -11.61
C GLY A 420 -23.29 38.55 -11.82
N ARG A 421 -22.79 37.47 -12.46
CA ARG A 421 -21.63 37.56 -13.34
C ARG A 421 -21.77 36.63 -14.55
N ARG A 422 -21.54 37.22 -15.75
CA ARG A 422 -21.64 36.56 -17.06
C ARG A 422 -20.61 35.44 -17.17
N ARG A 423 -21.08 34.26 -17.60
CA ARG A 423 -20.25 33.08 -17.94
C ARG A 423 -19.42 33.35 -19.19
N SER A 424 -18.10 33.32 -19.10
CA SER A 424 -17.22 33.06 -20.22
C SER A 424 -17.00 31.55 -20.34
N SER A 425 -17.31 31.00 -21.51
CA SER A 425 -17.12 29.58 -21.83
C SER A 425 -15.65 29.27 -22.04
N ARG A 426 -14.99 28.73 -21.00
CA ARG A 426 -13.75 27.94 -21.13
C ARG A 426 -14.07 26.52 -20.74
N PRO A 427 -13.47 25.47 -21.41
CA PRO A 427 -13.68 24.10 -21.01
C PRO A 427 -13.15 23.93 -19.58
N ALA A 428 -14.02 23.41 -18.71
CA ALA A 428 -13.71 23.20 -17.30
C ALA A 428 -12.57 22.17 -17.15
N ALA A 429 -11.38 22.65 -16.85
CA ALA A 429 -10.32 21.83 -16.30
C ALA A 429 -10.81 21.24 -14.96
N GLN A 430 -10.57 19.96 -14.74
CA GLN A 430 -10.86 19.27 -13.49
C GLN A 430 -10.12 19.95 -12.34
N GLN A 431 -10.85 20.66 -11.49
CA GLN A 431 -10.31 21.10 -10.19
C GLN A 431 -10.25 19.88 -9.26
N ALA A 432 -9.07 19.53 -8.82
CA ALA A 432 -8.84 18.44 -7.89
C ALA A 432 -9.27 18.82 -6.46
N LEU A 433 -9.65 17.85 -5.65
CA LEU A 433 -10.07 17.95 -4.24
C LEU A 433 -9.13 18.80 -3.36
N TRP A 434 -7.87 18.87 -3.71
CA TRP A 434 -6.78 19.54 -3.00
C TRP A 434 -6.43 20.92 -3.59
N GLU A 435 -7.18 21.41 -4.58
CA GLU A 435 -7.07 22.79 -5.11
C GLU A 435 -8.04 23.75 -4.40
N ASP A 436 -8.63 23.33 -3.28
CA ASP A 436 -9.48 24.20 -2.46
C ASP A 436 -8.60 25.29 -1.84
N PRO A 437 -8.92 26.59 -2.00
CA PRO A 437 -8.16 27.69 -1.39
C PRO A 437 -8.03 27.58 0.12
N GLU A 438 -8.97 26.95 0.83
CA GLU A 438 -8.87 26.65 2.26
C GLU A 438 -7.76 25.60 2.58
N LEU A 439 -7.33 24.81 1.57
CA LEU A 439 -6.26 23.81 1.70
C LEU A 439 -4.86 24.42 1.64
N THR A 440 -4.71 25.62 1.10
CA THR A 440 -3.44 26.33 0.97
C THR A 440 -3.10 27.22 2.16
N GLY A 441 -3.88 27.16 3.25
CA GLY A 441 -3.64 27.96 4.47
C GLY A 441 -3.89 29.44 4.22
N ASP A 442 -4.92 29.77 3.44
CA ASP A 442 -5.38 31.13 3.27
C ASP A 442 -6.26 31.51 4.50
N ASP A 443 -5.60 31.91 5.59
CA ASP A 443 -6.25 32.62 6.68
C ASP A 443 -6.72 33.95 6.11
N GLY A 444 -7.92 34.03 5.55
CA GLY A 444 -8.81 35.15 5.31
C GLY A 444 -8.29 36.59 5.12
N MET A 445 -7.01 36.82 4.99
CA MET A 445 -6.43 38.10 4.64
C MET A 445 -6.24 38.17 3.12
N GLY A 446 -6.83 39.17 2.48
CA GLY A 446 -6.67 39.42 1.06
C GLY A 446 -5.19 39.45 0.65
N GLU A 447 -4.86 38.94 -0.55
CA GLU A 447 -3.48 38.93 -1.07
C GLU A 447 -2.81 40.32 -0.99
N ASP A 448 -3.58 41.37 -1.12
CA ASP A 448 -3.08 42.76 -1.07
C ASP A 448 -2.76 43.20 0.37
N GLU A 449 -3.52 42.82 1.39
CA GLU A 449 -3.24 43.15 2.80
C GLU A 449 -1.99 42.44 3.32
N LEU A 450 -1.80 41.17 2.93
CA LEU A 450 -0.61 40.41 3.31
C LEU A 450 0.64 40.92 2.60
N TYR A 451 0.52 41.38 1.37
CA TYR A 451 1.61 41.98 0.63
C TYR A 451 2.06 43.27 1.29
N ASP A 452 1.13 44.14 1.65
CA ASP A 452 1.42 45.39 2.35
C ASP A 452 2.13 45.15 3.69
N GLN A 453 1.69 44.17 4.46
CA GLN A 453 2.35 43.78 5.71
C GLN A 453 3.76 43.24 5.47
N ALA A 454 3.95 42.42 4.40
CA ALA A 454 5.26 41.92 4.03
C ALA A 454 6.23 43.04 3.63
N VAL A 455 5.74 44.03 2.88
CA VAL A 455 6.50 45.22 2.47
C VAL A 455 6.91 46.06 3.68
N GLU A 456 5.96 46.32 4.60
CA GLU A 456 6.22 47.07 5.82
C GLU A 456 7.24 46.36 6.73
N LEU A 457 7.13 45.07 6.86
CA LEU A 457 8.08 44.25 7.62
C LEU A 457 9.48 44.26 7.02
N VAL A 458 9.60 44.10 5.69
CA VAL A 458 10.89 44.12 4.98
C VAL A 458 11.55 45.48 5.05
N ARG A 459 10.79 46.56 4.94
CA ARG A 459 11.27 47.96 5.11
C ARG A 459 11.76 48.20 6.54
N SER A 460 11.00 47.76 7.55
CA SER A 460 11.37 47.94 8.95
C SER A 460 12.66 47.21 9.34
N LEU A 461 12.85 46.02 8.80
CA LEU A 461 14.00 45.17 9.10
C LEU A 461 15.19 45.38 8.16
N LYS A 462 15.00 46.17 7.08
CA LYS A 462 16.00 46.46 6.04
C LYS A 462 16.64 45.22 5.41
N LYS A 463 15.92 44.09 5.41
CA LYS A 463 16.36 42.81 4.90
C LYS A 463 15.15 42.00 4.42
N ALA A 464 15.28 41.31 3.28
CA ALA A 464 14.27 40.42 2.74
C ALA A 464 14.82 39.01 2.56
N SER A 465 14.12 38.02 3.09
CA SER A 465 14.37 36.61 2.79
C SER A 465 13.10 35.79 2.99
N ILE A 466 13.00 34.70 2.23
CA ILE A 466 11.85 33.77 2.32
C ILE A 466 11.66 33.27 3.76
N SER A 467 12.75 32.85 4.42
CA SER A 467 12.71 32.35 5.80
C SER A 467 12.32 33.42 6.84
N LEU A 468 12.60 34.70 6.56
CA LEU A 468 12.16 35.83 7.39
C LEU A 468 10.64 36.00 7.31
N LEU A 469 10.08 36.02 6.10
CA LEU A 469 8.64 36.18 5.87
C LEU A 469 7.87 34.96 6.42
N GLN A 470 8.35 33.73 6.21
CA GLN A 470 7.74 32.55 6.78
C GLN A 470 7.61 32.63 8.30
N ARG A 471 8.67 33.03 8.98
CA ARG A 471 8.71 33.08 10.44
C ARG A 471 7.88 34.21 11.03
N GLN A 472 7.91 35.41 10.40
CA GLN A 472 7.23 36.59 10.93
C GLN A 472 5.74 36.63 10.58
N LEU A 473 5.39 36.24 9.36
CA LEU A 473 4.00 36.24 8.88
C LEU A 473 3.31 34.87 9.06
N ARG A 474 4.05 33.85 9.54
CA ARG A 474 3.56 32.46 9.72
C ARG A 474 2.96 31.86 8.45
N ILE A 475 3.56 32.14 7.30
CA ILE A 475 3.11 31.68 5.98
C ILE A 475 4.00 30.55 5.43
N GLY A 476 3.46 29.74 4.53
CA GLY A 476 4.20 28.66 3.86
C GLY A 476 5.29 29.21 2.89
N TYR A 477 6.24 28.33 2.54
CA TYR A 477 7.36 28.66 1.64
C TYR A 477 6.90 29.25 0.31
N THR A 478 5.92 28.61 -0.35
CA THR A 478 5.41 29.04 -1.67
C THR A 478 4.83 30.45 -1.64
N ARG A 479 4.11 30.80 -0.56
CA ARG A 479 3.51 32.14 -0.39
C ARG A 479 4.59 33.18 -0.09
N ALA A 480 5.56 32.85 0.77
CA ALA A 480 6.69 33.71 1.06
C ALA A 480 7.57 33.96 -0.18
N ALA A 481 7.79 32.95 -1.02
CA ALA A 481 8.53 33.09 -2.27
C ALA A 481 7.81 34.02 -3.25
N ARG A 482 6.49 33.84 -3.46
CA ARG A 482 5.68 34.74 -4.32
C ARG A 482 5.69 36.18 -3.85
N LEU A 483 5.67 36.42 -2.53
CA LEU A 483 5.78 37.80 -1.98
C LEU A 483 7.16 38.41 -2.25
N ILE A 484 8.23 37.61 -2.14
CA ILE A 484 9.59 38.06 -2.46
C ILE A 484 9.71 38.38 -3.95
N ASP A 485 9.19 37.55 -4.84
CA ASP A 485 9.25 37.72 -6.28
C ASP A 485 8.47 39.00 -6.68
N ARG A 486 7.26 39.21 -6.14
CA ARG A 486 6.45 40.41 -6.37
C ARG A 486 7.12 41.68 -5.84
N MET A 487 7.78 41.65 -4.67
CA MET A 487 8.55 42.78 -4.14
C MET A 487 9.79 43.09 -4.99
N GLU A 488 10.39 42.10 -5.65
CA GLU A 488 11.48 42.32 -6.62
C GLU A 488 10.95 42.97 -7.90
N GLU A 489 9.81 42.51 -8.46
CA GLU A 489 9.12 43.08 -9.61
C GLU A 489 8.72 44.55 -9.36
N ASP A 490 8.21 44.85 -8.17
CA ASP A 490 7.83 46.21 -7.75
C ASP A 490 9.04 47.07 -7.39
N GLY A 491 10.26 46.52 -7.45
CA GLY A 491 11.53 47.21 -7.20
C GLY A 491 11.73 47.64 -5.74
N ILE A 492 11.07 46.95 -4.80
CA ILE A 492 11.21 47.19 -3.35
C ILE A 492 12.48 46.55 -2.82
N ILE A 493 12.84 45.39 -3.35
CA ILE A 493 14.04 44.61 -2.98
C ILE A 493 14.91 44.34 -4.19
N GLY A 494 16.21 44.13 -3.96
CA GLY A 494 17.20 43.81 -4.99
C GLY A 494 17.19 42.34 -5.41
N PRO A 495 17.93 42.01 -6.50
CA PRO A 495 18.07 40.67 -7.01
C PRO A 495 18.73 39.73 -5.99
N PRO A 496 18.57 38.38 -6.17
CA PRO A 496 19.18 37.42 -5.28
C PRO A 496 20.69 37.56 -5.21
N GLN A 497 21.24 37.56 -3.99
CA GLN A 497 22.70 37.60 -3.73
C GLN A 497 23.24 36.17 -3.66
N GLU A 498 24.53 36.00 -3.99
CA GLU A 498 25.18 34.66 -3.92
C GLU A 498 25.15 34.06 -2.51
N GLY A 499 24.65 32.85 -2.41
CA GLY A 499 24.40 32.13 -1.16
C GLY A 499 23.06 32.49 -0.50
N SER A 500 22.77 31.92 0.68
CA SER A 500 21.51 32.15 1.44
C SER A 500 21.46 33.54 2.13
N LYS A 501 22.07 34.55 1.58
CA LYS A 501 22.08 35.90 2.18
C LYS A 501 20.74 36.60 1.93
N PRO A 502 20.24 37.39 2.92
CA PRO A 502 19.04 38.21 2.73
C PRO A 502 19.25 39.25 1.65
N ARG A 503 18.22 39.54 0.83
CA ARG A 503 18.22 40.56 -0.20
C ARG A 503 18.16 41.95 0.43
N GLU A 504 18.75 42.93 -0.21
CA GLU A 504 18.74 44.33 0.24
C GLU A 504 17.45 45.02 -0.18
N VAL A 505 16.99 45.97 0.65
CA VAL A 505 15.82 46.80 0.38
C VAL A 505 16.27 48.03 -0.39
N ILE A 506 15.67 48.27 -1.57
CA ILE A 506 16.05 49.36 -2.47
C ILE A 506 15.19 50.62 -2.25
N LYS A 507 13.86 50.44 -2.06
CA LYS A 507 12.91 51.54 -1.79
C LYS A 507 12.54 51.57 -0.32
N PHE A 508 12.80 52.69 0.34
CA PHE A 508 12.51 52.94 1.74
C PHE A 508 11.27 53.80 1.96
N ASP A 509 10.73 54.40 0.88
CA ASP A 509 9.56 55.31 0.91
C ASP A 509 8.27 54.57 0.53
#